data_973b1d9733a15d7cecd718f6cb0b68fd
#
_entry.id   973b1d9733a15d7cecd718f6cb0b68fd
#
_cell.length_a   1.000
_cell.length_b   1.000
_cell.length_c   1.000
_cell.angle_alpha   90.00
_cell.angle_beta   90.00
_cell.angle_gamma   90.00
#
_symmetry.space_group_name_H-M   'P 1'
#
loop_
_entity.id
_entity.type
_entity.pdbx_description
1 polymer ?
#
loop_
_entity_poly.entity_id
_entity_poly.type
_entity_poly.pdbx_seq_one_letter_code
_entity_poly.pdbx_strand_id
1 'polypeptide(L)'
;VPKAVYVLALGIFAMVTSEFVVAGLMPQISEGLGATIPQVGYLITAFAVAMALGGPFLATAVLKLPHKSALMVLFAVFLGGNILAALSTDYTTMAVGRVITGVASSAFFGVSLSVVAEITEPEMRGKAIGAAMNGLMLGTLLGLPISTFVGGQLGWRAAFWAISALTVVAALATVFGVPSVTGAESEGGSSVREEMRAFKNPRLWLVFSTSTLIIGATFSAFSYFTPILTELTGFSEGAVPWLLVAYGAATVVGNNIVGRFADRHTIVTQLVGLGLNMVFLAGFALFAEVTAPALIFMMGIGLVGVTMNPCMITRVQRTANARPLVNTVHSSFITLGIVIGSWLGGVGINAYGLRAPLVLGVVMAFLGLFTLLPDLRSAKGGTGGSSPAATERQPAAA
;
A
#
# COMPACT_ATOMS: atom_id res chain seq x y z
N VAL A 1 23.59 8.30 -5.03
CA VAL A 1 22.87 7.21 -4.33
C VAL A 1 23.69 5.94 -4.47
N PRO A 2 24.05 5.24 -3.37
CA PRO A 2 24.79 3.99 -3.40
C PRO A 2 24.09 2.90 -4.23
N LYS A 3 24.84 2.06 -4.95
CA LYS A 3 24.27 0.95 -5.75
C LYS A 3 23.47 -0.02 -4.90
N ALA A 4 23.83 -0.21 -3.64
CA ALA A 4 23.12 -1.04 -2.67
C ALA A 4 21.64 -0.65 -2.51
N VAL A 5 21.28 0.62 -2.68
CA VAL A 5 19.89 1.10 -2.60
C VAL A 5 19.02 0.50 -3.71
N TYR A 6 19.56 0.38 -4.92
CA TYR A 6 18.83 -0.23 -6.05
C TYR A 6 18.66 -1.75 -5.87
N VAL A 7 19.61 -2.39 -5.19
CA VAL A 7 19.50 -3.81 -4.81
C VAL A 7 18.37 -4.00 -3.80
N LEU A 8 18.28 -3.12 -2.81
CA LEU A 8 17.17 -3.15 -1.84
C LEU A 8 15.82 -2.82 -2.50
N ALA A 9 15.81 -1.90 -3.48
CA ALA A 9 14.62 -1.63 -4.29
C ALA A 9 14.12 -2.88 -5.04
N LEU A 10 15.05 -3.73 -5.56
CA LEU A 10 14.69 -5.00 -6.18
C LEU A 10 14.05 -5.97 -5.17
N GLY A 11 14.57 -6.03 -3.94
CA GLY A 11 13.94 -6.80 -2.86
C GLY A 11 12.52 -6.30 -2.53
N ILE A 12 12.34 -4.99 -2.39
CA ILE A 12 11.03 -4.37 -2.17
C ILE A 12 10.08 -4.68 -3.34
N PHE A 13 10.55 -4.61 -4.58
CA PHE A 13 9.78 -4.98 -5.76
C PHE A 13 9.29 -6.43 -5.69
N ALA A 14 10.14 -7.39 -5.30
CA ALA A 14 9.75 -8.79 -5.15
C ALA A 14 8.66 -8.97 -4.07
N MET A 15 8.79 -8.28 -2.91
CA MET A 15 7.82 -8.34 -1.83
C MET A 15 6.45 -7.82 -2.26
N VAL A 16 6.41 -6.65 -2.91
CA VAL A 16 5.18 -6.02 -3.40
C VAL A 16 4.54 -6.82 -4.53
N THR A 17 5.33 -7.42 -5.41
CA THR A 17 4.82 -8.33 -6.44
C THR A 17 4.09 -9.53 -5.83
N SER A 18 4.64 -10.13 -4.75
CA SER A 18 3.97 -11.21 -4.02
C SER A 18 2.70 -10.74 -3.30
N GLU A 19 2.65 -9.50 -2.84
CA GLU A 19 1.45 -8.93 -2.22
C GLU A 19 0.24 -9.01 -3.16
N PHE A 20 0.42 -8.61 -4.42
CA PHE A 20 -0.66 -8.48 -5.39
C PHE A 20 -0.93 -9.72 -6.26
N VAL A 21 -0.05 -10.74 -6.25
CA VAL A 21 -0.16 -11.92 -7.14
C VAL A 21 -1.52 -12.63 -7.03
N VAL A 22 -2.08 -12.74 -5.83
CA VAL A 22 -3.37 -13.41 -5.59
C VAL A 22 -4.53 -12.65 -6.25
N ALA A 23 -4.53 -11.32 -6.20
CA ALA A 23 -5.57 -10.50 -6.82
C ALA A 23 -5.61 -10.69 -8.35
N GLY A 24 -4.43 -10.85 -8.99
CA GLY A 24 -4.32 -11.08 -10.42
C GLY A 24 -4.73 -12.48 -10.88
N LEU A 25 -4.55 -13.47 -10.02
CA LEU A 25 -4.75 -14.90 -10.35
C LEU A 25 -5.92 -15.54 -9.62
N MET A 26 -6.84 -14.72 -9.11
CA MET A 26 -7.92 -15.17 -8.23
C MET A 26 -8.80 -16.29 -8.83
N PRO A 27 -9.29 -16.23 -10.10
CA PRO A 27 -10.05 -17.30 -10.68
C PRO A 27 -9.26 -18.60 -10.79
N GLN A 28 -8.01 -18.54 -11.23
CA GLN A 28 -7.16 -19.72 -11.42
C GLN A 28 -6.75 -20.39 -10.11
N ILE A 29 -6.52 -19.60 -9.05
CA ILE A 29 -6.27 -20.11 -7.70
C ILE A 29 -7.54 -20.74 -7.14
N SER A 30 -8.70 -20.13 -7.38
CA SER A 30 -10.01 -20.64 -6.98
C SER A 30 -10.26 -22.03 -7.57
N GLU A 31 -10.09 -22.18 -8.87
CA GLU A 31 -10.22 -23.45 -9.57
C GLU A 31 -9.17 -24.47 -9.11
N GLY A 32 -7.90 -24.06 -9.03
CA GLY A 32 -6.78 -24.94 -8.72
C GLY A 32 -6.75 -25.48 -7.28
N LEU A 33 -7.39 -24.79 -6.32
CA LEU A 33 -7.50 -25.19 -4.91
C LEU A 33 -8.92 -25.65 -4.51
N GLY A 34 -9.89 -25.61 -5.43
CA GLY A 34 -11.29 -25.90 -5.13
C GLY A 34 -11.88 -24.93 -4.11
N ALA A 35 -11.42 -23.69 -4.08
CA ALA A 35 -11.84 -22.64 -3.17
C ALA A 35 -12.77 -21.65 -3.89
N THR A 36 -13.64 -20.99 -3.14
CA THR A 36 -14.49 -19.91 -3.70
C THR A 36 -13.70 -18.62 -3.92
N ILE A 37 -14.16 -17.76 -4.84
CA ILE A 37 -13.55 -16.43 -5.07
C ILE A 37 -13.40 -15.63 -3.76
N PRO A 38 -14.40 -15.54 -2.88
CA PRO A 38 -14.23 -14.89 -1.57
C PRO A 38 -13.15 -15.52 -0.70
N GLN A 39 -13.05 -16.86 -0.66
CA GLN A 39 -11.98 -17.53 0.09
C GLN A 39 -10.61 -17.15 -0.44
N VAL A 40 -10.42 -17.08 -1.76
CA VAL A 40 -9.16 -16.61 -2.36
C VAL A 40 -8.93 -15.14 -2.01
N GLY A 41 -9.95 -14.30 -1.98
CA GLY A 41 -9.87 -12.92 -1.50
C GLY A 41 -9.39 -12.82 -0.05
N TYR A 42 -9.77 -13.76 0.83
CA TYR A 42 -9.27 -13.81 2.21
C TYR A 42 -7.77 -14.13 2.31
N LEU A 43 -7.14 -14.68 1.27
CA LEU A 43 -5.67 -14.81 1.23
C LEU A 43 -4.96 -13.45 1.12
N ILE A 44 -5.59 -12.46 0.48
CA ILE A 44 -5.12 -11.07 0.46
C ILE A 44 -5.25 -10.47 1.85
N THR A 45 -6.40 -10.67 2.48
CA THR A 45 -6.65 -10.26 3.87
C THR A 45 -5.64 -10.88 4.84
N ALA A 46 -5.40 -12.18 4.75
CA ALA A 46 -4.45 -12.91 5.60
C ALA A 46 -3.02 -12.36 5.47
N PHE A 47 -2.58 -12.06 4.24
CA PHE A 47 -1.29 -11.41 3.98
C PHE A 47 -1.21 -10.04 4.64
N ALA A 48 -2.22 -9.19 4.45
CA ALA A 48 -2.25 -7.83 4.99
C ALA A 48 -2.32 -7.82 6.53
N VAL A 49 -3.10 -8.72 7.15
CA VAL A 49 -3.13 -8.90 8.61
C VAL A 49 -1.76 -9.35 9.12
N ALA A 50 -1.13 -10.30 8.44
CA ALA A 50 0.21 -10.78 8.78
C ALA A 50 1.26 -9.68 8.68
N MET A 51 1.18 -8.80 7.67
CA MET A 51 2.02 -7.61 7.55
C MET A 51 1.83 -6.68 8.75
N ALA A 52 0.58 -6.37 9.08
CA ALA A 52 0.25 -5.39 10.11
C ALA A 52 0.65 -5.86 11.52
N LEU A 53 0.39 -7.12 11.83
CA LEU A 53 0.61 -7.67 13.17
C LEU A 53 1.97 -8.38 13.30
N GLY A 54 2.29 -9.26 12.37
CA GLY A 54 3.48 -10.12 12.45
C GLY A 54 4.77 -9.41 12.05
N GLY A 55 4.71 -8.45 11.12
CA GLY A 55 5.87 -7.73 10.62
C GLY A 55 6.69 -7.04 11.71
N PRO A 56 6.11 -6.25 12.61
CA PRO A 56 6.83 -5.61 13.70
C PRO A 56 7.51 -6.62 14.66
N PHE A 57 6.87 -7.77 14.92
CA PHE A 57 7.48 -8.81 15.76
C PHE A 57 8.72 -9.43 15.09
N LEU A 58 8.61 -9.78 13.81
CA LEU A 58 9.75 -10.35 13.09
C LEU A 58 10.86 -9.31 12.88
N ALA A 59 10.51 -8.05 12.56
CA ALA A 59 11.48 -6.96 12.48
C ALA A 59 12.26 -6.82 13.80
N THR A 60 11.55 -6.82 14.94
CA THR A 60 12.18 -6.74 16.27
C THR A 60 13.06 -7.94 16.55
N ALA A 61 12.65 -9.15 16.16
CA ALA A 61 13.44 -10.37 16.36
C ALA A 61 14.77 -10.35 15.59
N VAL A 62 14.79 -9.75 14.39
CA VAL A 62 16.00 -9.67 13.57
C VAL A 62 16.89 -8.44 13.87
N LEU A 63 16.41 -7.46 14.67
CA LEU A 63 17.19 -6.26 15.03
C LEU A 63 18.54 -6.57 15.76
N LYS A 64 18.64 -7.72 16.41
CA LYS A 64 19.88 -8.17 17.07
C LYS A 64 20.93 -8.67 16.08
N LEU A 65 20.57 -8.89 14.84
CA LEU A 65 21.47 -9.35 13.78
C LEU A 65 22.10 -8.16 13.06
N PRO A 66 23.33 -8.31 12.52
CA PRO A 66 23.84 -7.35 11.54
C PRO A 66 22.83 -7.18 10.41
N HIS A 67 22.63 -5.95 9.93
CA HIS A 67 21.58 -5.61 8.97
C HIS A 67 21.56 -6.53 7.73
N LYS A 68 22.72 -6.87 7.19
CA LYS A 68 22.83 -7.80 6.06
C LYS A 68 22.31 -9.19 6.40
N SER A 69 22.65 -9.72 7.60
CA SER A 69 22.16 -11.01 8.07
C SER A 69 20.66 -10.98 8.31
N ALA A 70 20.12 -9.87 8.86
CA ALA A 70 18.70 -9.66 9.03
C ALA A 70 17.96 -9.71 7.68
N LEU A 71 18.45 -9.00 6.66
CA LEU A 71 17.88 -9.04 5.32
C LEU A 71 17.89 -10.46 4.72
N MET A 72 19.00 -11.20 4.91
CA MET A 72 19.11 -12.58 4.40
C MET A 72 18.13 -13.55 5.09
N VAL A 73 17.94 -13.41 6.40
CA VAL A 73 16.91 -14.19 7.15
C VAL A 73 15.51 -13.85 6.61
N LEU A 74 15.22 -12.58 6.38
CA LEU A 74 13.92 -12.15 5.85
C LEU A 74 13.68 -12.65 4.43
N PHE A 75 14.70 -12.64 3.56
CA PHE A 75 14.61 -13.27 2.24
C PHE A 75 14.37 -14.78 2.34
N ALA A 76 15.03 -15.47 3.25
CA ALA A 76 14.85 -16.91 3.44
C ALA A 76 13.42 -17.25 3.90
N VAL A 77 12.88 -16.50 4.87
CA VAL A 77 11.49 -16.65 5.34
C VAL A 77 10.50 -16.36 4.23
N PHE A 78 10.70 -15.27 3.49
CA PHE A 78 9.85 -14.90 2.36
C PHE A 78 9.88 -15.92 1.23
N LEU A 79 11.07 -16.42 0.87
CA LEU A 79 11.27 -17.48 -0.10
C LEU A 79 10.54 -18.77 0.31
N GLY A 80 10.71 -19.17 1.57
CA GLY A 80 10.03 -20.35 2.12
C GLY A 80 8.51 -20.25 2.03
N GLY A 81 7.94 -19.07 2.33
CA GLY A 81 6.51 -18.80 2.21
C GLY A 81 6.00 -18.84 0.76
N ASN A 82 6.76 -18.28 -0.21
CA ASN A 82 6.41 -18.35 -1.64
C ASN A 82 6.54 -19.77 -2.20
N ILE A 83 7.55 -20.54 -1.80
CA ILE A 83 7.70 -21.96 -2.18
C ILE A 83 6.52 -22.77 -1.61
N LEU A 84 6.15 -22.55 -0.36
CA LEU A 84 4.98 -23.19 0.25
C LEU A 84 3.70 -22.86 -0.52
N ALA A 85 3.52 -21.62 -0.91
CA ALA A 85 2.39 -21.20 -1.73
C ALA A 85 2.42 -21.86 -3.12
N ALA A 86 3.58 -21.94 -3.78
CA ALA A 86 3.73 -22.59 -5.10
C ALA A 86 3.43 -24.09 -5.05
N LEU A 87 3.78 -24.75 -3.95
CA LEU A 87 3.56 -26.20 -3.73
C LEU A 87 2.19 -26.51 -3.12
N SER A 88 1.38 -25.52 -2.76
CA SER A 88 0.10 -25.74 -2.09
C SER A 88 -0.85 -26.58 -2.93
N THR A 89 -1.44 -27.59 -2.30
CA THR A 89 -2.48 -28.46 -2.87
C THR A 89 -3.85 -28.18 -2.27
N ASP A 90 -3.89 -27.39 -1.20
CA ASP A 90 -5.09 -27.02 -0.47
C ASP A 90 -5.05 -25.54 -0.03
N TYR A 91 -6.21 -25.01 0.31
CA TYR A 91 -6.38 -23.63 0.74
C TYR A 91 -5.59 -23.26 2.00
N THR A 92 -5.52 -24.19 2.97
CA THR A 92 -4.86 -23.93 4.26
C THR A 92 -3.34 -23.77 4.09
N THR A 93 -2.73 -24.64 3.30
CA THR A 93 -1.29 -24.55 2.97
C THR A 93 -0.98 -23.23 2.26
N MET A 94 -1.82 -22.83 1.30
CA MET A 94 -1.70 -21.53 0.65
C MET A 94 -1.82 -20.38 1.66
N ALA A 95 -2.81 -20.42 2.55
CA ALA A 95 -3.02 -19.38 3.56
C ALA A 95 -1.81 -19.25 4.50
N VAL A 96 -1.23 -20.36 4.95
CA VAL A 96 0.01 -20.35 5.75
C VAL A 96 1.16 -19.71 4.99
N GLY A 97 1.35 -20.04 3.71
CA GLY A 97 2.34 -19.40 2.84
C GLY A 97 2.14 -17.89 2.76
N ARG A 98 0.89 -17.44 2.63
CA ARG A 98 0.53 -16.00 2.58
C ARG A 98 0.83 -15.28 3.90
N VAL A 99 0.55 -15.91 5.04
CA VAL A 99 0.89 -15.34 6.36
C VAL A 99 2.41 -15.20 6.50
N ILE A 100 3.19 -16.24 6.18
CA ILE A 100 4.65 -16.21 6.25
C ILE A 100 5.22 -15.10 5.36
N THR A 101 4.77 -15.00 4.10
CA THR A 101 5.24 -13.97 3.16
C THR A 101 4.84 -12.56 3.61
N GLY A 102 3.65 -12.37 4.17
CA GLY A 102 3.19 -11.09 4.70
C GLY A 102 4.05 -10.58 5.86
N VAL A 103 4.31 -11.43 6.84
CA VAL A 103 5.19 -11.11 7.99
C VAL A 103 6.60 -10.72 7.51
N ALA A 104 7.18 -11.51 6.60
CA ALA A 104 8.52 -11.25 6.07
C ALA A 104 8.58 -9.95 5.24
N SER A 105 7.56 -9.66 4.43
CA SER A 105 7.49 -8.46 3.60
C SER A 105 7.51 -7.19 4.43
N SER A 106 6.69 -7.10 5.47
CA SER A 106 6.63 -5.94 6.35
C SER A 106 7.95 -5.71 7.09
N ALA A 107 8.53 -6.77 7.65
CA ALA A 107 9.82 -6.69 8.34
C ALA A 107 10.95 -6.29 7.38
N PHE A 108 10.98 -6.86 6.17
CA PHE A 108 11.98 -6.54 5.14
C PHE A 108 11.92 -5.06 4.74
N PHE A 109 10.72 -4.54 4.56
CA PHE A 109 10.53 -3.13 4.21
C PHE A 109 11.13 -2.20 5.26
N GLY A 110 10.85 -2.44 6.54
CA GLY A 110 11.39 -1.65 7.65
C GLY A 110 12.92 -1.73 7.74
N VAL A 111 13.47 -2.94 7.69
CA VAL A 111 14.94 -3.16 7.76
C VAL A 111 15.62 -2.56 6.53
N SER A 112 15.05 -2.71 5.34
CA SER A 112 15.63 -2.15 4.12
C SER A 112 15.75 -0.63 4.18
N LEU A 113 14.71 0.08 4.66
CA LEU A 113 14.76 1.54 4.81
C LEU A 113 15.78 1.98 5.86
N SER A 114 15.92 1.22 6.95
CA SER A 114 16.96 1.48 7.96
C SER A 114 18.36 1.36 7.36
N VAL A 115 18.60 0.30 6.58
CA VAL A 115 19.88 0.10 5.87
C VAL A 115 20.13 1.22 4.87
N VAL A 116 19.14 1.62 4.08
CA VAL A 116 19.25 2.75 3.13
C VAL A 116 19.67 4.03 3.85
N ALA A 117 19.05 4.33 5.00
CA ALA A 117 19.38 5.52 5.78
C ALA A 117 20.80 5.47 6.37
N GLU A 118 21.28 4.28 6.73
CA GLU A 118 22.60 4.10 7.34
C GLU A 118 23.76 4.16 6.32
N ILE A 119 23.56 3.54 5.14
CA ILE A 119 24.60 3.53 4.08
C ILE A 119 24.65 4.80 3.25
N THR A 120 23.79 5.79 3.54
CA THR A 120 23.66 7.02 2.75
C THR A 120 23.98 8.24 3.62
N GLU A 121 24.80 9.15 3.07
CA GLU A 121 25.09 10.43 3.69
C GLU A 121 23.82 11.23 4.02
N PRO A 122 23.77 11.97 5.15
CA PRO A 122 22.57 12.67 5.63
C PRO A 122 21.87 13.52 4.54
N GLU A 123 22.67 14.23 3.72
CA GLU A 123 22.20 15.15 2.66
C GLU A 123 21.54 14.41 1.49
N MET A 124 21.84 13.12 1.32
CA MET A 124 21.35 12.28 0.21
C MET A 124 20.28 11.28 0.64
N ARG A 125 19.97 11.16 1.94
CA ARG A 125 19.02 10.17 2.48
C ARG A 125 17.65 10.25 1.82
N GLY A 126 17.12 11.44 1.63
CA GLY A 126 15.83 11.63 0.96
C GLY A 126 15.81 11.05 -0.46
N LYS A 127 16.87 11.30 -1.25
CA LYS A 127 16.99 10.72 -2.60
C LYS A 127 17.18 9.22 -2.57
N ALA A 128 17.90 8.67 -1.60
CA ALA A 128 18.12 7.24 -1.47
C ALA A 128 16.83 6.51 -1.07
N ILE A 129 16.08 7.04 -0.11
CA ILE A 129 14.77 6.52 0.26
C ILE A 129 13.82 6.57 -0.95
N GLY A 130 13.79 7.68 -1.68
CA GLY A 130 13.01 7.79 -2.92
C GLY A 130 13.39 6.73 -3.96
N ALA A 131 14.69 6.46 -4.13
CA ALA A 131 15.16 5.41 -5.04
C ALA A 131 14.76 3.99 -4.57
N ALA A 132 14.80 3.72 -3.27
CA ALA A 132 14.30 2.47 -2.70
C ALA A 132 12.78 2.32 -2.90
N MET A 133 12.03 3.42 -2.76
CA MET A 133 10.58 3.46 -3.00
C MET A 133 10.19 3.21 -4.45
N ASN A 134 11.10 3.40 -5.43
CA ASN A 134 10.83 2.98 -6.81
C ASN A 134 10.56 1.46 -6.90
N GLY A 135 11.17 0.64 -6.03
CA GLY A 135 10.85 -0.78 -5.93
C GLY A 135 9.38 -1.03 -5.60
N LEU A 136 8.83 -0.29 -4.64
CA LEU A 136 7.42 -0.34 -4.28
C LEU A 136 6.52 0.13 -5.44
N MET A 137 6.86 1.26 -6.07
CA MET A 137 6.08 1.80 -7.19
C MET A 137 6.08 0.84 -8.40
N LEU A 138 7.23 0.28 -8.74
CA LEU A 138 7.33 -0.69 -9.83
C LEU A 138 6.61 -2.00 -9.48
N GLY A 139 6.68 -2.45 -8.22
CA GLY A 139 5.96 -3.62 -7.74
C GLY A 139 4.44 -3.44 -7.84
N THR A 140 3.94 -2.28 -7.46
CA THR A 140 2.52 -1.94 -7.58
C THR A 140 2.07 -1.81 -9.04
N LEU A 141 2.91 -1.22 -9.90
CA LEU A 141 2.60 -1.00 -11.31
C LEU A 141 2.70 -2.30 -12.14
N LEU A 142 3.78 -3.05 -11.96
CA LEU A 142 4.14 -4.18 -12.82
C LEU A 142 3.92 -5.54 -12.16
N GLY A 143 3.94 -5.60 -10.82
CA GLY A 143 3.86 -6.86 -10.09
C GLY A 143 2.59 -7.64 -10.39
N LEU A 144 1.44 -6.99 -10.31
CA LEU A 144 0.15 -7.61 -10.62
C LEU A 144 0.04 -8.05 -12.09
N PRO A 145 0.32 -7.17 -13.09
CA PRO A 145 0.27 -7.57 -14.50
C PRO A 145 1.23 -8.70 -14.86
N ILE A 146 2.48 -8.63 -14.40
CA ILE A 146 3.49 -9.68 -14.66
C ILE A 146 3.02 -11.01 -14.06
N SER A 147 2.57 -11.00 -12.81
CA SER A 147 2.08 -12.20 -12.14
C SER A 147 0.87 -12.80 -12.87
N THR A 148 -0.06 -11.96 -13.31
CA THR A 148 -1.26 -12.39 -14.06
C THR A 148 -0.87 -12.95 -15.44
N PHE A 149 0.08 -12.32 -16.12
CA PHE A 149 0.58 -12.82 -17.41
C PHE A 149 1.28 -14.18 -17.26
N VAL A 150 2.23 -14.29 -16.31
CA VAL A 150 2.95 -15.56 -16.05
C VAL A 150 1.98 -16.66 -15.63
N GLY A 151 1.08 -16.35 -14.73
CA GLY A 151 0.10 -17.32 -14.25
C GLY A 151 -0.93 -17.72 -15.31
N GLY A 152 -1.31 -16.81 -16.19
CA GLY A 152 -2.22 -17.09 -17.30
C GLY A 152 -1.61 -18.02 -18.38
N GLN A 153 -0.29 -17.94 -18.59
CA GLN A 153 0.40 -18.76 -19.60
C GLN A 153 0.91 -20.10 -19.04
N LEU A 154 1.39 -20.10 -17.81
CA LEU A 154 2.13 -21.23 -17.23
C LEU A 154 1.43 -21.82 -15.98
N GLY A 155 0.24 -21.31 -15.64
CA GLY A 155 -0.50 -21.67 -14.44
C GLY A 155 -0.09 -20.84 -13.22
N TRP A 156 -1.03 -20.63 -12.29
CA TRP A 156 -0.88 -19.75 -11.14
C TRP A 156 0.33 -20.11 -10.25
N ARG A 157 0.71 -21.38 -10.17
CA ARG A 157 1.91 -21.81 -9.42
C ARG A 157 3.19 -21.26 -10.01
N ALA A 158 3.26 -21.09 -11.32
CA ALA A 158 4.43 -20.52 -11.99
C ALA A 158 4.69 -19.06 -11.58
N ALA A 159 3.66 -18.28 -11.26
CA ALA A 159 3.83 -16.93 -10.75
C ALA A 159 4.54 -16.91 -9.37
N PHE A 160 4.20 -17.82 -8.46
CA PHE A 160 4.90 -17.95 -7.18
C PHE A 160 6.34 -18.46 -7.34
N TRP A 161 6.59 -19.36 -8.31
CA TRP A 161 7.96 -19.76 -8.67
C TRP A 161 8.77 -18.62 -9.27
N ALA A 162 8.16 -17.79 -10.11
CA ALA A 162 8.82 -16.59 -10.67
C ALA A 162 9.19 -15.59 -9.57
N ILE A 163 8.29 -15.34 -8.59
CA ILE A 163 8.56 -14.52 -7.42
C ILE A 163 9.68 -15.15 -6.56
N SER A 164 9.67 -16.46 -6.40
CA SER A 164 10.73 -17.18 -5.68
C SER A 164 12.09 -17.02 -6.36
N ALA A 165 12.16 -17.15 -7.68
CA ALA A 165 13.37 -16.92 -8.46
C ALA A 165 13.86 -15.46 -8.35
N LEU A 166 12.93 -14.49 -8.46
CA LEU A 166 13.22 -13.07 -8.24
C LEU A 166 13.77 -12.80 -6.84
N THR A 167 13.20 -13.46 -5.82
CA THR A 167 13.66 -13.36 -4.43
C THR A 167 15.09 -13.87 -4.28
N VAL A 168 15.43 -15.00 -4.92
CA VAL A 168 16.79 -15.53 -4.93
C VAL A 168 17.75 -14.55 -5.61
N VAL A 169 17.37 -13.98 -6.74
CA VAL A 169 18.19 -12.96 -7.45
C VAL A 169 18.40 -11.74 -6.55
N ALA A 170 17.37 -11.24 -5.88
CA ALA A 170 17.47 -10.10 -4.96
C ALA A 170 18.32 -10.41 -3.73
N ALA A 171 18.21 -11.62 -3.20
CA ALA A 171 19.02 -12.10 -2.07
C ALA A 171 20.51 -12.19 -2.46
N LEU A 172 20.83 -12.81 -3.60
CA LEU A 172 22.19 -12.87 -4.13
C LEU A 172 22.76 -11.47 -4.39
N ALA A 173 21.98 -10.60 -5.03
CA ALA A 173 22.38 -9.20 -5.24
C ALA A 173 22.66 -8.49 -3.91
N THR A 174 21.88 -8.78 -2.85
CA THR A 174 22.09 -8.24 -1.50
C THR A 174 23.39 -8.76 -0.86
N VAL A 175 23.71 -10.05 -1.05
CA VAL A 175 24.96 -10.64 -0.54
C VAL A 175 26.18 -9.90 -1.13
N PHE A 176 26.17 -9.59 -2.41
CA PHE A 176 27.34 -8.97 -3.08
C PHE A 176 27.27 -7.45 -3.10
N GLY A 177 26.08 -6.86 -3.08
CA GLY A 177 25.87 -5.42 -3.32
C GLY A 177 25.66 -4.57 -2.06
N VAL A 178 25.25 -5.17 -0.94
CA VAL A 178 24.99 -4.44 0.30
C VAL A 178 26.16 -4.64 1.27
N PRO A 179 26.78 -3.53 1.77
CA PRO A 179 27.85 -3.64 2.76
C PRO A 179 27.34 -4.21 4.09
N SER A 180 28.22 -4.88 4.82
CA SER A 180 27.89 -5.33 6.18
C SER A 180 27.99 -4.13 7.11
N VAL A 181 26.85 -3.60 7.54
CA VAL A 181 26.77 -2.51 8.51
C VAL A 181 26.27 -3.09 9.83
N THR A 182 27.01 -2.80 10.90
CA THR A 182 26.56 -3.09 12.26
C THR A 182 25.57 -1.99 12.62
N GLY A 183 24.32 -2.36 12.96
CA GLY A 183 23.29 -1.39 13.32
C GLY A 183 23.82 -0.36 14.34
N ALA A 184 23.87 0.89 13.94
CA ALA A 184 24.11 1.97 14.87
C ALA A 184 22.88 2.05 15.78
N GLU A 185 23.11 2.01 17.09
CA GLU A 185 22.10 2.41 18.06
C GLU A 185 21.63 3.81 17.65
N SER A 186 20.35 3.96 17.40
CA SER A 186 19.73 5.24 17.02
C SER A 186 19.84 6.20 18.22
N GLU A 187 21.01 6.82 18.38
CA GLU A 187 21.18 7.97 19.27
C GLU A 187 20.41 9.14 18.67
N GLY A 188 19.32 9.53 19.32
CA GLY A 188 18.58 10.75 19.02
C GLY A 188 17.08 10.61 18.75
N GLY A 189 16.44 9.56 19.22
CA GLY A 189 14.98 9.46 19.18
C GLY A 189 14.32 10.39 20.20
N SER A 190 13.32 11.18 19.77
CA SER A 190 12.37 11.80 20.67
C SER A 190 11.89 10.75 21.68
N SER A 191 11.79 11.13 22.97
CA SER A 191 11.33 10.21 24.01
C SER A 191 10.02 9.53 23.57
N VAL A 192 9.95 8.19 23.61
CA VAL A 192 8.73 7.41 23.32
C VAL A 192 7.51 8.01 24.03
N ARG A 193 7.71 8.59 25.21
CA ARG A 193 6.67 9.28 25.98
C ARG A 193 6.16 10.56 25.29
N GLU A 194 7.02 11.27 24.57
CA GLU A 194 6.61 12.47 23.80
C GLU A 194 5.90 12.07 22.51
N GLU A 195 6.33 11.01 21.86
CA GLU A 195 5.63 10.48 20.69
C GLU A 195 4.24 9.96 21.07
N MET A 196 4.10 9.28 22.23
CA MET A 196 2.82 8.82 22.75
C MET A 196 1.83 9.96 23.07
N ARG A 197 2.31 11.18 23.35
CA ARG A 197 1.43 12.34 23.53
C ARG A 197 0.66 12.72 22.27
N ALA A 198 1.20 12.47 21.08
CA ALA A 198 0.52 12.73 19.82
C ALA A 198 -0.79 11.95 19.71
N PHE A 199 -0.85 10.73 20.25
CA PHE A 199 -2.04 9.86 20.21
C PHE A 199 -3.18 10.31 21.13
N LYS A 200 -2.94 11.28 22.02
CA LYS A 200 -3.99 11.94 22.80
C LYS A 200 -4.82 12.92 21.97
N ASN A 201 -4.33 13.30 20.77
CA ASN A 201 -5.06 14.19 19.88
C ASN A 201 -6.15 13.41 19.12
N PRO A 202 -7.46 13.64 19.37
CA PRO A 202 -8.54 12.92 18.69
C PRO A 202 -8.58 13.17 17.19
N ARG A 203 -8.05 14.30 16.71
CA ARG A 203 -7.95 14.60 15.29
C ARG A 203 -7.00 13.62 14.57
N LEU A 204 -5.95 13.12 15.25
CA LEU A 204 -5.02 12.17 14.65
C LEU A 204 -5.72 10.85 14.30
N TRP A 205 -6.59 10.36 15.19
CA TRP A 205 -7.37 9.15 14.95
C TRP A 205 -8.36 9.32 13.80
N LEU A 206 -8.95 10.51 13.68
CA LEU A 206 -9.82 10.84 12.55
C LEU A 206 -9.03 10.85 11.22
N VAL A 207 -7.81 11.38 11.22
CA VAL A 207 -6.91 11.36 10.05
C VAL A 207 -6.53 9.93 9.67
N PHE A 208 -6.21 9.08 10.64
CA PHE A 208 -5.95 7.66 10.41
C PHE A 208 -7.18 6.94 9.85
N SER A 209 -8.37 7.17 10.42
CA SER A 209 -9.62 6.60 9.91
C SER A 209 -9.91 7.03 8.47
N THR A 210 -9.60 8.29 8.11
CA THR A 210 -9.71 8.75 6.71
C THR A 210 -8.82 7.92 5.80
N SER A 211 -7.56 7.70 6.18
CA SER A 211 -6.62 6.90 5.39
C SER A 211 -7.09 5.46 5.23
N THR A 212 -7.57 4.85 6.31
CA THR A 212 -8.17 3.50 6.28
C THR A 212 -9.35 3.43 5.31
N LEU A 213 -10.24 4.43 5.33
CA LEU A 213 -11.42 4.46 4.47
C LEU A 213 -11.07 4.72 3.00
N ILE A 214 -10.09 5.58 2.70
CA ILE A 214 -9.61 5.82 1.32
C ILE A 214 -9.03 4.52 0.73
N ILE A 215 -8.14 3.87 1.47
CA ILE A 215 -7.50 2.64 1.02
C ILE A 215 -8.51 1.50 0.97
N GLY A 216 -9.35 1.36 1.99
CA GLY A 216 -10.38 0.33 2.03
C GLY A 216 -11.40 0.45 0.89
N ALA A 217 -11.81 1.67 0.55
CA ALA A 217 -12.69 1.93 -0.59
C ALA A 217 -12.08 1.45 -1.91
N THR A 218 -10.79 1.68 -2.10
CA THR A 218 -10.09 1.26 -3.32
C THR A 218 -9.84 -0.26 -3.33
N PHE A 219 -9.37 -0.82 -2.21
CA PHE A 219 -9.02 -2.23 -2.12
C PHE A 219 -10.22 -3.17 -2.06
N SER A 220 -11.41 -2.69 -1.67
CA SER A 220 -12.64 -3.48 -1.80
C SER A 220 -12.88 -3.88 -3.25
N ALA A 221 -12.66 -2.97 -4.20
CA ALA A 221 -12.79 -3.22 -5.62
C ALA A 221 -11.53 -3.86 -6.23
N PHE A 222 -10.35 -3.28 -5.97
CA PHE A 222 -9.07 -3.68 -6.56
C PHE A 222 -8.74 -5.16 -6.33
N SER A 223 -9.00 -5.67 -5.13
CA SER A 223 -8.76 -7.08 -4.78
C SER A 223 -9.55 -8.06 -5.67
N TYR A 224 -10.64 -7.61 -6.26
CA TYR A 224 -11.55 -8.43 -7.06
C TYR A 224 -11.67 -7.97 -8.53
N PHE A 225 -10.77 -7.09 -9.02
CA PHE A 225 -10.81 -6.63 -10.40
C PHE A 225 -10.77 -7.78 -11.41
N THR A 226 -9.92 -8.78 -11.18
CA THR A 226 -9.80 -9.91 -12.11
C THR A 226 -11.15 -10.62 -12.31
N PRO A 227 -11.82 -11.16 -11.28
CA PRO A 227 -13.13 -11.79 -11.47
C PRO A 227 -14.21 -10.81 -11.95
N ILE A 228 -14.19 -9.54 -11.55
CA ILE A 228 -15.13 -8.54 -12.07
C ILE A 228 -14.95 -8.36 -13.57
N LEU A 229 -13.71 -8.24 -14.05
CA LEU A 229 -13.40 -8.04 -15.47
C LEU A 229 -13.72 -9.28 -16.31
N THR A 230 -13.48 -10.48 -15.79
CA THR A 230 -13.71 -11.73 -16.54
C THR A 230 -15.17 -12.16 -16.49
N GLU A 231 -15.81 -12.17 -15.33
CA GLU A 231 -17.14 -12.75 -15.13
C GLU A 231 -18.28 -11.75 -15.32
N LEU A 232 -18.08 -10.45 -14.98
CA LEU A 232 -19.11 -9.42 -15.17
C LEU A 232 -18.94 -8.66 -16.48
N THR A 233 -17.69 -8.18 -16.76
CA THR A 233 -17.45 -7.35 -17.95
C THR A 233 -17.25 -8.21 -19.20
N GLY A 234 -16.86 -9.50 -19.03
CA GLY A 234 -16.71 -10.44 -20.13
C GLY A 234 -15.39 -10.35 -20.91
N PHE A 235 -14.35 -9.80 -20.28
CA PHE A 235 -13.02 -9.82 -20.87
C PHE A 235 -12.41 -11.22 -20.83
N SER A 236 -11.63 -11.57 -21.86
CA SER A 236 -10.81 -12.78 -21.83
C SER A 236 -9.72 -12.67 -20.76
N GLU A 237 -9.34 -13.80 -20.16
CA GLU A 237 -8.24 -13.85 -19.18
C GLU A 237 -6.93 -13.27 -19.75
N GLY A 238 -6.66 -13.46 -21.04
CA GLY A 238 -5.48 -12.91 -21.71
C GLY A 238 -5.48 -11.37 -21.83
N ALA A 239 -6.64 -10.71 -21.75
CA ALA A 239 -6.75 -9.25 -21.76
C ALA A 239 -6.47 -8.63 -20.38
N VAL A 240 -6.77 -9.35 -19.29
CA VAL A 240 -6.69 -8.83 -17.93
C VAL A 240 -5.30 -8.27 -17.57
N PRO A 241 -4.16 -8.92 -17.87
CA PRO A 241 -2.84 -8.36 -17.57
C PRO A 241 -2.63 -6.97 -18.19
N TRP A 242 -3.07 -6.76 -19.42
CA TRP A 242 -2.94 -5.49 -20.12
C TRP A 242 -3.83 -4.40 -19.54
N LEU A 243 -5.04 -4.76 -19.09
CA LEU A 243 -5.94 -3.84 -18.40
C LEU A 243 -5.36 -3.42 -17.05
N LEU A 244 -4.71 -4.34 -16.33
CA LEU A 244 -4.03 -4.06 -15.07
C LEU A 244 -2.76 -3.19 -15.27
N VAL A 245 -2.03 -3.35 -16.39
CA VAL A 245 -0.95 -2.41 -16.78
C VAL A 245 -1.51 -1.02 -17.00
N ALA A 246 -2.62 -0.90 -17.73
CA ALA A 246 -3.27 0.38 -17.97
C ALA A 246 -3.75 1.03 -16.65
N TYR A 247 -4.34 0.24 -15.74
CA TYR A 247 -4.71 0.69 -14.40
C TYR A 247 -3.49 1.18 -13.61
N GLY A 248 -2.40 0.42 -13.61
CA GLY A 248 -1.14 0.81 -12.98
C GLY A 248 -0.58 2.11 -13.57
N ALA A 249 -0.64 2.29 -14.90
CA ALA A 249 -0.24 3.53 -15.56
C ALA A 249 -1.13 4.71 -15.12
N ALA A 250 -2.45 4.51 -15.03
CA ALA A 250 -3.37 5.51 -14.49
C ALA A 250 -3.00 5.89 -13.04
N THR A 251 -2.60 4.91 -12.22
CA THR A 251 -2.14 5.14 -10.83
C THR A 251 -0.87 6.00 -10.79
N VAL A 252 0.10 5.77 -11.67
CA VAL A 252 1.32 6.60 -11.77
C VAL A 252 0.97 8.03 -12.16
N VAL A 253 0.10 8.21 -13.16
CA VAL A 253 -0.38 9.53 -13.58
C VAL A 253 -1.10 10.24 -12.43
N GLY A 254 -2.02 9.54 -11.77
CA GLY A 254 -2.77 10.05 -10.63
C GLY A 254 -1.88 10.46 -9.46
N ASN A 255 -0.88 9.64 -9.12
CA ASN A 255 0.07 9.95 -8.05
C ASN A 255 0.88 11.23 -8.34
N ASN A 256 1.28 11.45 -9.60
CA ASN A 256 1.96 12.68 -10.01
C ASN A 256 1.04 13.91 -9.93
N ILE A 257 -0.23 13.76 -10.30
CA ILE A 257 -1.23 14.85 -10.21
C ILE A 257 -1.48 15.18 -8.74
N VAL A 258 -1.84 14.18 -7.93
CA VAL A 258 -2.13 14.34 -6.50
C VAL A 258 -0.93 14.89 -5.74
N GLY A 259 0.28 14.39 -6.04
CA GLY A 259 1.52 14.83 -5.40
C GLY A 259 1.78 16.34 -5.56
N ARG A 260 1.43 16.93 -6.74
CA ARG A 260 1.59 18.37 -6.98
C ARG A 260 0.67 19.24 -6.11
N PHE A 261 -0.49 18.72 -5.73
CA PHE A 261 -1.47 19.45 -4.92
C PHE A 261 -1.45 19.07 -3.45
N ALA A 262 -0.74 17.98 -3.09
CA ALA A 262 -0.71 17.41 -1.74
C ALA A 262 -0.27 18.43 -0.68
N ASP A 263 0.76 19.22 -0.95
CA ASP A 263 1.31 20.17 0.00
C ASP A 263 0.50 21.47 0.09
N ARG A 264 -0.01 21.98 -1.01
CA ARG A 264 -0.72 23.26 -1.02
C ARG A 264 -2.18 23.15 -0.60
N HIS A 265 -2.86 22.09 -1.08
CA HIS A 265 -4.32 21.96 -0.97
C HIS A 265 -4.72 20.58 -0.42
N THR A 266 -4.00 20.07 0.58
CA THR A 266 -4.14 18.72 1.13
C THR A 266 -5.59 18.27 1.35
N ILE A 267 -6.40 19.08 2.05
CA ILE A 267 -7.79 18.73 2.40
C ILE A 267 -8.69 18.76 1.17
N VAL A 268 -8.55 19.80 0.34
CA VAL A 268 -9.36 19.93 -0.89
C VAL A 268 -9.04 18.79 -1.87
N THR A 269 -7.75 18.45 -2.00
CA THR A 269 -7.31 17.33 -2.86
C THR A 269 -7.86 16.00 -2.36
N GLN A 270 -7.85 15.74 -1.04
CA GLN A 270 -8.46 14.54 -0.47
C GLN A 270 -9.99 14.53 -0.67
N LEU A 271 -10.66 15.65 -0.49
CA LEU A 271 -12.11 15.76 -0.68
C LEU A 271 -12.50 15.47 -2.13
N VAL A 272 -11.84 16.14 -3.08
CA VAL A 272 -12.09 15.94 -4.52
C VAL A 272 -11.72 14.53 -4.95
N GLY A 273 -10.54 14.03 -4.53
CA GLY A 273 -10.08 12.69 -4.89
C GLY A 273 -11.00 11.59 -4.35
N LEU A 274 -11.43 11.70 -3.09
CA LEU A 274 -12.34 10.73 -2.50
C LEU A 274 -13.75 10.80 -3.10
N GLY A 275 -14.22 12.02 -3.41
CA GLY A 275 -15.49 12.23 -4.14
C GLY A 275 -15.46 11.62 -5.54
N LEU A 276 -14.36 11.84 -6.29
CA LEU A 276 -14.15 11.21 -7.60
C LEU A 276 -14.03 9.68 -7.47
N ASN A 277 -13.32 9.17 -6.48
CA ASN A 277 -13.23 7.72 -6.25
C ASN A 277 -14.60 7.10 -6.00
N MET A 278 -15.45 7.77 -5.22
CA MET A 278 -16.83 7.37 -4.99
C MET A 278 -17.64 7.32 -6.30
N VAL A 279 -17.51 8.36 -7.15
CA VAL A 279 -18.19 8.42 -8.46
C VAL A 279 -17.68 7.31 -9.39
N PHE A 280 -16.38 7.08 -9.44
CA PHE A 280 -15.81 6.03 -10.30
C PHE A 280 -16.18 4.62 -9.82
N LEU A 281 -16.19 4.37 -8.52
CA LEU A 281 -16.66 3.10 -7.96
C LEU A 281 -18.14 2.86 -8.24
N ALA A 282 -18.98 3.89 -8.06
CA ALA A 282 -20.41 3.83 -8.36
C ALA A 282 -20.65 3.60 -9.85
N GLY A 283 -19.97 4.35 -10.72
CA GLY A 283 -20.06 4.17 -12.17
C GLY A 283 -19.61 2.77 -12.59
N PHE A 284 -18.53 2.24 -12.03
CA PHE A 284 -18.11 0.87 -12.32
C PHE A 284 -19.15 -0.15 -11.84
N ALA A 285 -19.74 0.02 -10.65
CA ALA A 285 -20.80 -0.86 -10.15
C ALA A 285 -22.04 -0.89 -11.04
N LEU A 286 -22.44 0.28 -11.57
CA LEU A 286 -23.62 0.43 -12.44
C LEU A 286 -23.36 -0.12 -13.85
N PHE A 287 -22.19 0.09 -14.40
CA PHE A 287 -21.85 -0.22 -15.78
C PHE A 287 -20.84 -1.37 -15.93
N ALA A 288 -20.71 -2.23 -14.91
CA ALA A 288 -19.73 -3.34 -14.89
C ALA A 288 -19.89 -4.31 -16.09
N GLU A 289 -21.10 -4.46 -16.64
CA GLU A 289 -21.37 -5.33 -17.79
C GLU A 289 -21.13 -4.65 -19.15
N VAL A 290 -20.84 -3.34 -19.16
CA VAL A 290 -20.62 -2.59 -20.38
C VAL A 290 -19.13 -2.23 -20.49
N THR A 291 -18.45 -2.81 -21.45
CA THR A 291 -16.98 -2.79 -21.59
C THR A 291 -16.36 -1.40 -21.52
N ALA A 292 -16.82 -0.45 -22.35
CA ALA A 292 -16.18 0.87 -22.43
C ALA A 292 -16.36 1.71 -21.15
N PRO A 293 -17.58 1.87 -20.59
CA PRO A 293 -17.76 2.55 -19.30
C PRO A 293 -17.02 1.86 -18.16
N ALA A 294 -17.04 0.52 -18.07
CA ALA A 294 -16.35 -0.23 -17.04
C ALA A 294 -14.85 0.13 -17.01
N LEU A 295 -14.20 0.18 -18.18
CA LEU A 295 -12.79 0.56 -18.29
C LEU A 295 -12.54 2.01 -17.89
N ILE A 296 -13.39 2.95 -18.34
CA ILE A 296 -13.25 4.36 -18.00
C ILE A 296 -13.31 4.55 -16.48
N PHE A 297 -14.29 3.95 -15.83
CA PHE A 297 -14.45 4.05 -14.38
C PHE A 297 -13.33 3.32 -13.62
N MET A 298 -12.88 2.15 -14.10
CA MET A 298 -11.74 1.44 -13.52
C MET A 298 -10.46 2.30 -13.61
N MET A 299 -10.16 2.92 -14.75
CA MET A 299 -9.02 3.83 -14.90
C MET A 299 -9.18 5.05 -13.98
N GLY A 300 -10.39 5.56 -13.81
CA GLY A 300 -10.71 6.64 -12.88
C GLY A 300 -10.37 6.27 -11.42
N ILE A 301 -10.70 5.05 -10.99
CA ILE A 301 -10.28 4.54 -9.67
C ILE A 301 -8.75 4.53 -9.54
N GLY A 302 -8.04 4.12 -10.59
CA GLY A 302 -6.56 4.17 -10.62
C GLY A 302 -6.01 5.59 -10.44
N LEU A 303 -6.65 6.59 -11.05
CA LEU A 303 -6.22 8.00 -10.95
C LEU A 303 -6.33 8.57 -9.52
N VAL A 304 -7.34 8.16 -8.74
CA VAL A 304 -7.68 8.83 -7.47
C VAL A 304 -7.74 7.91 -6.24
N GLY A 305 -7.57 6.62 -6.38
CA GLY A 305 -7.64 5.67 -5.27
C GLY A 305 -6.40 5.68 -4.37
N VAL A 306 -5.49 4.76 -4.61
CA VAL A 306 -4.21 4.64 -3.86
C VAL A 306 -3.34 5.89 -3.97
N THR A 307 -3.52 6.65 -5.02
CA THR A 307 -2.78 7.89 -5.34
C THR A 307 -2.97 9.01 -4.32
N MET A 308 -3.94 8.90 -3.40
CA MET A 308 -4.12 9.83 -2.29
C MET A 308 -3.01 9.73 -1.21
N ASN A 309 -2.09 8.78 -1.32
CA ASN A 309 -1.06 8.52 -0.30
C ASN A 309 -0.23 9.76 0.07
N PRO A 310 0.28 10.59 -0.86
CA PRO A 310 0.97 11.83 -0.50
C PRO A 310 0.13 12.77 0.37
N CYS A 311 -1.14 12.94 0.05
CA CYS A 311 -2.05 13.78 0.84
C CYS A 311 -2.34 13.19 2.23
N MET A 312 -2.44 11.86 2.36
CA MET A 312 -2.63 11.18 3.64
C MET A 312 -1.43 11.41 4.55
N ILE A 313 -0.22 11.23 4.04
CA ILE A 313 1.04 11.45 4.78
C ILE A 313 1.16 12.92 5.19
N THR A 314 0.97 13.85 4.27
CA THR A 314 1.04 15.30 4.56
C THR A 314 0.05 15.71 5.64
N ARG A 315 -1.19 15.18 5.60
CA ARG A 315 -2.20 15.48 6.62
C ARG A 315 -1.83 14.94 8.00
N VAL A 316 -1.29 13.73 8.09
CA VAL A 316 -0.78 13.16 9.34
C VAL A 316 0.34 14.01 9.90
N GLN A 317 1.32 14.38 9.08
CA GLN A 317 2.47 15.21 9.49
C GLN A 317 2.04 16.59 9.99
N ARG A 318 1.03 17.21 9.38
CA ARG A 318 0.46 18.47 9.85
C ARG A 318 -0.30 18.36 11.15
N THR A 319 -0.87 17.18 11.45
CA THR A 319 -1.68 16.97 12.66
C THR A 319 -0.82 16.60 13.88
N ALA A 320 0.29 15.89 13.68
CA ALA A 320 1.10 15.32 14.77
C ALA A 320 2.61 15.52 14.63
N ASN A 321 3.04 16.39 13.70
CA ASN A 321 4.44 16.52 13.27
C ASN A 321 4.98 15.19 12.64
N ALA A 322 6.16 15.26 12.01
CA ALA A 322 6.80 14.13 11.36
C ALA A 322 7.50 13.21 12.38
N ARG A 323 6.73 12.49 13.20
CA ARG A 323 7.24 11.58 14.23
C ARG A 323 7.27 10.14 13.72
N PRO A 324 8.37 9.38 13.95
CA PRO A 324 8.52 8.01 13.47
C PRO A 324 7.40 7.07 13.91
N LEU A 325 7.01 7.10 15.19
CA LEU A 325 5.95 6.24 15.72
C LEU A 325 4.60 6.57 15.10
N VAL A 326 4.28 7.86 14.90
CA VAL A 326 3.04 8.30 14.26
C VAL A 326 2.96 7.79 12.82
N ASN A 327 4.07 7.86 12.06
CA ASN A 327 4.13 7.37 10.69
C ASN A 327 3.99 5.82 10.63
N THR A 328 4.59 5.10 11.57
CA THR A 328 4.46 3.64 11.67
C THR A 328 3.01 3.24 11.95
N VAL A 329 2.35 3.89 12.92
CA VAL A 329 0.95 3.64 13.22
C VAL A 329 0.06 4.02 12.03
N HIS A 330 0.35 5.14 11.33
CA HIS A 330 -0.37 5.49 10.11
C HIS A 330 -0.26 4.40 9.03
N SER A 331 0.93 3.84 8.82
CA SER A 331 1.11 2.71 7.88
C SER A 331 0.28 1.50 8.28
N SER A 332 0.16 1.21 9.59
CA SER A 332 -0.74 0.15 10.08
C SER A 332 -2.21 0.43 9.77
N PHE A 333 -2.66 1.69 9.84
CA PHE A 333 -4.02 2.08 9.46
C PHE A 333 -4.26 2.02 7.95
N ILE A 334 -3.25 2.28 7.11
CA ILE A 334 -3.29 2.04 5.67
C ILE A 334 -3.49 0.53 5.40
N THR A 335 -2.68 -0.32 6.04
CA THR A 335 -2.79 -1.78 5.91
C THR A 335 -4.13 -2.29 6.43
N LEU A 336 -4.66 -1.71 7.52
CA LEU A 336 -5.99 -2.02 8.03
C LEU A 336 -7.08 -1.70 7.00
N GLY A 337 -6.90 -0.65 6.20
CA GLY A 337 -7.77 -0.35 5.06
C GLY A 337 -7.79 -1.49 4.04
N ILE A 338 -6.62 -2.04 3.68
CA ILE A 338 -6.51 -3.20 2.78
C ILE A 338 -7.26 -4.40 3.38
N VAL A 339 -7.03 -4.69 4.66
CA VAL A 339 -7.70 -5.80 5.38
C VAL A 339 -9.22 -5.66 5.32
N ILE A 340 -9.73 -4.51 5.76
CA ILE A 340 -11.18 -4.27 5.84
C ILE A 340 -11.80 -4.29 4.43
N GLY A 341 -11.17 -3.61 3.45
CA GLY A 341 -11.68 -3.55 2.09
C GLY A 341 -11.74 -4.92 1.42
N SER A 342 -10.66 -5.68 1.45
CA SER A 342 -10.60 -7.01 0.84
C SER A 342 -11.52 -8.02 1.56
N TRP A 343 -11.58 -7.98 2.89
CA TRP A 343 -12.44 -8.87 3.66
C TRP A 343 -13.92 -8.59 3.43
N LEU A 344 -14.34 -7.33 3.58
CA LEU A 344 -15.73 -6.93 3.33
C LEU A 344 -16.13 -7.17 1.88
N GLY A 345 -15.22 -6.96 0.93
CA GLY A 345 -15.43 -7.29 -0.48
C GLY A 345 -15.77 -8.77 -0.66
N GLY A 346 -15.03 -9.67 -0.02
CA GLY A 346 -15.30 -11.12 -0.06
C GLY A 346 -16.62 -11.51 0.60
N VAL A 347 -16.90 -10.96 1.79
CA VAL A 347 -18.19 -11.16 2.46
C VAL A 347 -19.34 -10.66 1.59
N GLY A 348 -19.17 -9.49 0.97
CA GLY A 348 -20.15 -8.90 0.08
C GLY A 348 -20.44 -9.76 -1.15
N ILE A 349 -19.42 -10.37 -1.76
CA ILE A 349 -19.59 -11.27 -2.91
C ILE A 349 -20.45 -12.47 -2.53
N ASN A 350 -20.24 -13.07 -1.37
CA ASN A 350 -21.04 -14.20 -0.90
C ASN A 350 -22.54 -13.87 -0.75
N ALA A 351 -22.84 -12.61 -0.36
CA ALA A 351 -24.22 -12.19 -0.10
C ALA A 351 -24.92 -11.59 -1.33
N TYR A 352 -24.17 -10.84 -2.17
CA TYR A 352 -24.74 -9.96 -3.19
C TYR A 352 -24.01 -10.06 -4.55
N GLY A 353 -23.07 -10.98 -4.72
CA GLY A 353 -22.33 -11.19 -5.96
C GLY A 353 -21.21 -10.16 -6.21
N LEU A 354 -20.58 -10.27 -7.38
CA LEU A 354 -19.34 -9.54 -7.75
C LEU A 354 -19.48 -8.01 -7.82
N ARG A 355 -20.69 -7.44 -7.80
CA ARG A 355 -20.88 -5.98 -7.72
C ARG A 355 -20.70 -5.44 -6.30
N ALA A 356 -20.86 -6.29 -5.28
CA ALA A 356 -20.81 -5.89 -3.88
C ALA A 356 -19.50 -5.21 -3.47
N PRO A 357 -18.31 -5.66 -3.88
CA PRO A 357 -17.05 -4.96 -3.60
C PRO A 357 -17.04 -3.51 -4.06
N LEU A 358 -17.61 -3.22 -5.23
CA LEU A 358 -17.69 -1.88 -5.79
C LEU A 358 -18.62 -0.97 -4.97
N VAL A 359 -19.81 -1.50 -4.61
CA VAL A 359 -20.79 -0.79 -3.76
C VAL A 359 -20.23 -0.54 -2.36
N LEU A 360 -19.55 -1.52 -1.77
CA LEU A 360 -18.87 -1.35 -0.48
C LEU A 360 -17.80 -0.28 -0.54
N GLY A 361 -17.04 -0.22 -1.64
CA GLY A 361 -16.09 0.86 -1.88
C GLY A 361 -16.75 2.23 -1.91
N VAL A 362 -17.92 2.37 -2.55
CA VAL A 362 -18.72 3.61 -2.53
C VAL A 362 -19.10 4.01 -1.10
N VAL A 363 -19.59 3.05 -0.30
CA VAL A 363 -19.97 3.30 1.10
C VAL A 363 -18.75 3.75 1.92
N MET A 364 -17.60 3.08 1.78
CA MET A 364 -16.38 3.45 2.49
C MET A 364 -15.87 4.84 2.06
N ALA A 365 -15.90 5.16 0.76
CA ALA A 365 -15.54 6.48 0.26
C ALA A 365 -16.47 7.56 0.81
N PHE A 366 -17.78 7.30 0.84
CA PHE A 366 -18.77 8.19 1.42
C PHE A 366 -18.50 8.44 2.91
N LEU A 367 -18.26 7.39 3.71
CA LEU A 367 -17.91 7.53 5.12
C LEU A 367 -16.61 8.32 5.29
N GLY A 368 -15.64 8.12 4.39
CA GLY A 368 -14.38 8.88 4.37
C GLY A 368 -14.59 10.38 4.19
N LEU A 369 -15.57 10.79 3.39
CA LEU A 369 -15.90 12.22 3.21
C LEU A 369 -16.35 12.87 4.54
N PHE A 370 -17.08 12.17 5.38
CA PHE A 370 -17.48 12.70 6.69
C PHE A 370 -16.29 12.95 7.62
N THR A 371 -15.24 12.14 7.52
CA THR A 371 -14.04 12.31 8.34
C THR A 371 -13.22 13.55 7.94
N LEU A 372 -13.50 14.16 6.79
CA LEU A 372 -12.88 15.42 6.33
C LEU A 372 -13.62 16.67 6.78
N LEU A 373 -14.90 16.56 7.21
CA LEU A 373 -15.74 17.71 7.57
C LEU A 373 -15.17 18.60 8.70
N PRO A 374 -14.56 18.07 9.78
CA PRO A 374 -14.00 18.91 10.82
C PRO A 374 -12.88 19.82 10.34
N ASP A 375 -12.04 19.34 9.40
CA ASP A 375 -10.94 20.14 8.86
C ASP A 375 -11.44 21.23 7.92
N LEU A 376 -12.51 20.98 7.17
CA LEU A 376 -13.17 22.01 6.33
C LEU A 376 -13.77 23.14 7.17
N ARG A 377 -14.33 22.82 8.33
CA ARG A 377 -14.86 23.84 9.24
C ARG A 377 -13.77 24.69 9.86
N SER A 378 -12.64 24.10 10.23
CA SER A 378 -11.47 24.81 10.76
C SER A 378 -10.83 25.74 9.74
N ALA A 379 -10.78 25.36 8.46
CA ALA A 379 -10.26 26.19 7.38
C ALA A 379 -11.12 27.43 7.10
N LYS A 380 -12.44 27.35 7.29
CA LYS A 380 -13.35 28.50 7.13
C LYS A 380 -13.33 29.46 8.35
N GLY A 381 -13.02 28.99 9.54
CA GLY A 381 -12.93 29.80 10.76
C GLY A 381 -11.64 30.63 10.90
N GLY A 382 -10.59 30.30 10.13
CA GLY A 382 -9.31 30.99 10.18
C GLY A 382 -9.16 32.24 9.30
N THR A 383 -10.14 32.58 8.48
CA THR A 383 -10.10 33.78 7.60
C THR A 383 -10.71 35.03 8.22
N GLY A 384 -11.12 34.97 9.50
CA GLY A 384 -11.80 36.06 10.21
C GLY A 384 -11.04 36.65 11.38
N GLY A 385 -9.71 36.80 11.35
CA GLY A 385 -9.02 37.36 12.50
C GLY A 385 -7.54 37.60 12.33
N SER A 386 -7.12 38.43 11.38
CA SER A 386 -5.83 39.10 11.44
C SER A 386 -6.06 40.60 11.15
N SER A 387 -6.44 41.32 12.22
CA SER A 387 -6.23 42.76 12.29
C SER A 387 -4.73 43.02 12.27
N PRO A 388 -4.23 43.96 11.48
CA PRO A 388 -2.81 44.32 11.50
C PRO A 388 -2.51 45.01 12.83
N ALA A 389 -1.68 44.35 13.67
CA ALA A 389 -1.11 44.97 14.85
C ALA A 389 -0.23 46.14 14.48
N ALA A 390 -0.47 47.22 15.17
CA ALA A 390 0.15 48.52 15.07
C ALA A 390 1.68 48.46 15.02
N THR A 391 2.21 49.25 14.09
CA THR A 391 3.60 49.64 13.97
C THR A 391 4.09 50.28 15.28
N GLU A 392 4.83 49.58 16.11
CA GLU A 392 5.60 50.20 17.20
C GLU A 392 6.77 50.97 16.58
N ARG A 393 6.71 52.30 16.69
CA ARG A 393 7.79 53.22 16.42
C ARG A 393 8.88 53.00 17.46
N GLN A 394 10.07 52.58 17.05
CA GLN A 394 11.29 52.74 17.85
C GLN A 394 11.56 54.21 18.09
N PRO A 395 11.87 54.64 19.32
CA PRO A 395 12.40 55.97 19.57
C PRO A 395 13.91 56.03 19.18
N ALA A 396 14.26 57.05 18.43
CA ALA A 396 15.66 57.40 18.12
C ALA A 396 16.37 57.76 19.41
N ALA A 397 17.48 57.12 19.69
CA ALA A 397 18.44 57.53 20.72
C ALA A 397 19.38 58.56 20.13
N ALA A 398 19.52 59.69 20.84
CA ALA A 398 20.49 60.73 20.68
C ALA A 398 21.87 60.26 21.18
#